data_e172cabf45304c6faab9cef83643faa6
#
_entry.id   e172cabf45304c6faab9cef83643faa6
#
_cell.length_a   1.000
_cell.length_b   1.000
_cell.length_c   1.000
_cell.angle_alpha   90.00
_cell.angle_beta   90.00
_cell.angle_gamma   90.00
#
_symmetry.space_group_name_H-M   'P 1'
#
loop_
_entity.id
_entity.type
_entity.pdbx_description
1 polymer ?
#
loop_
_entity_poly.entity_id
_entity_poly.type
_entity_poly.pdbx_seq_one_letter_code
_entity_poly.pdbx_strand_id
1 'polypeptide(L)'
;MSDSTQLPADGSQNAPPALPLAINVQYIKDLSFEVPSGAEIFATLRANPQISVNIDVQANRLPPEQPVFEVVLSIKTEAVEAPEKEGAAPGRTVFVAELAYAAVVTLGNAPDDLVEPILLVEVPRLIFPYVRNIISDVTRDGGFPPVVLQPIDFVSLWQAKRANFPQTAGNA
;
A
#
# COMPACT_ATOMS: atom_id res chain seq x y z
N MET A 1 -7.77 -43.76 51.02
CA MET A 1 -6.48 -43.48 50.33
C MET A 1 -6.82 -43.12 48.90
N SER A 2 -6.95 -41.84 48.64
CA SER A 2 -7.25 -41.31 47.28
C SER A 2 -6.10 -40.41 46.94
N ASP A 3 -5.27 -40.88 46.04
CA ASP A 3 -4.10 -40.17 45.53
C ASP A 3 -4.56 -39.27 44.36
N SER A 4 -4.56 -37.98 44.59
CA SER A 4 -4.91 -36.97 43.60
C SER A 4 -3.60 -36.50 42.95
N THR A 5 -3.23 -37.17 41.86
CA THR A 5 -2.11 -36.69 41.01
C THR A 5 -2.51 -35.44 40.28
N GLN A 6 -2.05 -34.30 40.75
CA GLN A 6 -2.18 -33.00 40.16
C GLN A 6 -1.15 -32.88 39.04
N LEU A 7 -1.61 -32.81 37.76
CA LEU A 7 -0.76 -32.49 36.59
C LEU A 7 -0.37 -31.02 36.64
N PRO A 8 0.90 -30.70 36.43
CA PRO A 8 1.30 -29.30 36.31
C PRO A 8 0.80 -28.73 34.98
N ALA A 9 -0.05 -27.70 35.06
CA ALA A 9 -0.39 -26.85 33.92
C ALA A 9 0.75 -25.87 33.68
N ASP A 10 1.77 -26.29 32.94
CA ASP A 10 2.78 -25.38 32.38
C ASP A 10 2.55 -25.25 30.87
N GLY A 11 1.59 -24.43 30.54
CA GLY A 11 1.32 -23.94 29.18
C GLY A 11 1.77 -22.49 29.05
N SER A 12 3.03 -22.23 29.27
CA SER A 12 3.66 -20.97 28.91
C SER A 12 3.60 -20.84 27.39
N GLN A 13 2.52 -20.26 26.91
CA GLN A 13 2.32 -19.93 25.50
C GLN A 13 3.36 -18.87 25.12
N ASN A 14 4.40 -19.32 24.45
CA ASN A 14 5.37 -18.46 23.79
C ASN A 14 4.74 -17.92 22.49
N ALA A 15 3.63 -17.18 22.64
CA ALA A 15 3.06 -16.43 21.54
C ALA A 15 4.10 -15.37 21.12
N PRO A 16 4.41 -15.23 19.82
CA PRO A 16 5.28 -14.16 19.37
C PRO A 16 4.71 -12.83 19.86
N PRO A 17 5.56 -11.90 20.31
CA PRO A 17 5.09 -10.61 20.79
C PRO A 17 4.23 -9.96 19.70
N ALA A 18 2.98 -9.66 20.04
CA ALA A 18 2.08 -8.96 19.12
C ALA A 18 2.72 -7.61 18.78
N LEU A 19 2.70 -7.26 17.51
CA LEU A 19 3.12 -5.93 17.08
C LEU A 19 2.33 -4.90 17.90
N PRO A 20 2.98 -3.87 18.44
CA PRO A 20 2.31 -2.83 19.23
C PRO A 20 1.53 -1.88 18.30
N LEU A 21 0.64 -2.43 17.48
CA LEU A 21 -0.07 -1.76 16.40
C LEU A 21 -1.55 -2.12 16.44
N ALA A 22 -2.41 -1.11 16.49
CA ALA A 22 -3.84 -1.26 16.29
C ALA A 22 -4.28 -0.40 15.10
N ILE A 23 -5.02 -1.00 14.16
CA ILE A 23 -5.67 -0.28 13.06
C ILE A 23 -7.04 0.16 13.55
N ASN A 24 -7.26 1.47 13.68
CA ASN A 24 -8.51 2.03 14.20
C ASN A 24 -9.57 2.15 13.10
N VAL A 25 -9.15 2.63 11.93
CA VAL A 25 -10.02 2.81 10.75
C VAL A 25 -9.19 2.74 9.47
N GLN A 26 -9.83 2.27 8.41
CA GLN A 26 -9.28 2.29 7.04
C GLN A 26 -10.31 2.94 6.12
N TYR A 27 -9.86 3.73 5.16
CA TYR A 27 -10.76 4.43 4.25
C TYR A 27 -10.09 4.83 2.93
N ILE A 28 -10.91 5.04 1.90
CA ILE A 28 -10.47 5.67 0.66
C ILE A 28 -10.38 7.17 0.94
N LYS A 29 -9.17 7.71 0.85
CA LYS A 29 -8.91 9.14 1.02
C LYS A 29 -9.14 9.91 -0.28
N ASP A 30 -8.74 9.30 -1.40
CA ASP A 30 -8.96 9.80 -2.74
C ASP A 30 -9.02 8.64 -3.73
N LEU A 31 -9.88 8.75 -4.76
CA LEU A 31 -9.98 7.78 -5.83
C LEU A 31 -10.41 8.50 -7.11
N SER A 32 -9.61 8.36 -8.15
CA SER A 32 -9.98 8.79 -9.50
C SER A 32 -9.74 7.69 -10.53
N PHE A 33 -10.59 7.67 -11.54
CA PHE A 33 -10.44 6.82 -12.71
C PHE A 33 -10.81 7.62 -13.95
N GLU A 34 -9.88 7.72 -14.90
CA GLU A 34 -10.02 8.55 -16.08
C GLU A 34 -9.76 7.76 -17.36
N VAL A 35 -10.58 7.97 -18.37
CA VAL A 35 -10.42 7.43 -19.73
C VAL A 35 -10.32 8.64 -20.67
N PRO A 36 -9.11 9.17 -20.91
CA PRO A 36 -8.93 10.47 -21.61
C PRO A 36 -9.51 10.48 -23.02
N SER A 37 -9.44 9.36 -23.74
CA SER A 37 -9.98 9.23 -25.10
C SER A 37 -11.47 8.87 -25.14
N GLY A 38 -12.12 8.73 -24.00
CA GLY A 38 -13.54 8.38 -23.92
C GLY A 38 -13.89 7.11 -24.69
N ALA A 39 -15.05 7.09 -25.34
CA ALA A 39 -15.54 5.92 -26.05
C ALA A 39 -14.67 5.48 -27.23
N GLU A 40 -13.88 6.38 -27.80
CA GLU A 40 -13.02 6.08 -28.96
C GLU A 40 -12.01 5.00 -28.65
N ILE A 41 -11.47 4.94 -27.41
CA ILE A 41 -10.45 3.96 -27.04
C ILE A 41 -10.97 2.52 -27.17
N PHE A 42 -12.23 2.26 -26.86
CA PHE A 42 -12.83 0.92 -26.95
C PHE A 42 -13.00 0.45 -28.40
N ALA A 43 -13.11 1.38 -29.36
CA ALA A 43 -13.20 1.07 -30.77
C ALA A 43 -11.82 0.90 -31.45
N THR A 44 -10.80 1.56 -30.93
CA THR A 44 -9.49 1.68 -31.59
C THR A 44 -8.39 0.86 -30.95
N LEU A 45 -8.50 0.49 -29.66
CA LEU A 45 -7.49 -0.32 -28.97
C LEU A 45 -7.33 -1.70 -29.62
N ARG A 46 -6.15 -1.98 -30.17
CA ARG A 46 -5.85 -3.21 -30.93
C ARG A 46 -5.10 -4.27 -30.14
N ALA A 47 -4.41 -3.88 -29.07
CA ALA A 47 -3.57 -4.75 -28.27
C ALA A 47 -3.72 -4.39 -26.78
N ASN A 48 -3.26 -5.30 -25.92
CA ASN A 48 -3.23 -5.00 -24.48
C ASN A 48 -2.31 -3.81 -24.21
N PRO A 49 -2.77 -2.79 -23.46
CA PRO A 49 -1.95 -1.65 -23.11
C PRO A 49 -0.79 -2.06 -22.19
N GLN A 50 0.27 -1.29 -22.24
CA GLN A 50 1.34 -1.36 -21.25
C GLN A 50 0.90 -0.65 -19.97
N ILE A 51 1.06 -1.31 -18.82
CA ILE A 51 0.64 -0.79 -17.53
C ILE A 51 1.88 -0.48 -16.71
N SER A 52 1.97 0.78 -16.27
CA SER A 52 2.92 1.24 -15.26
C SER A 52 2.22 1.45 -13.93
N VAL A 53 2.94 1.15 -12.84
CA VAL A 53 2.44 1.33 -11.47
C VAL A 53 3.46 2.14 -10.69
N ASN A 54 3.01 3.24 -10.11
CA ASN A 54 3.78 4.05 -9.18
C ASN A 54 3.17 3.93 -7.78
N ILE A 55 4.02 3.80 -6.76
CA ILE A 55 3.61 3.54 -5.38
C ILE A 55 4.35 4.49 -4.47
N ASP A 56 3.62 5.12 -3.55
CA ASP A 56 4.20 5.91 -2.47
C ASP A 56 3.51 5.60 -1.14
N VAL A 57 4.26 5.69 -0.04
CA VAL A 57 3.77 5.53 1.32
C VAL A 57 4.17 6.75 2.13
N GLN A 58 3.21 7.35 2.81
CA GLN A 58 3.41 8.47 3.71
C GLN A 58 2.81 8.17 5.08
N ALA A 59 3.44 8.64 6.13
CA ALA A 59 2.92 8.55 7.48
C ALA A 59 2.98 9.93 8.16
N ASN A 60 1.85 10.35 8.72
CA ASN A 60 1.71 11.63 9.41
C ASN A 60 1.21 11.39 10.83
N ARG A 61 1.86 11.99 11.81
CA ARG A 61 1.37 11.96 13.18
C ARG A 61 0.11 12.83 13.28
N LEU A 62 -0.96 12.25 13.83
CA LEU A 62 -2.15 12.98 14.21
C LEU A 62 -1.90 13.63 15.59
N PRO A 63 -2.85 14.08 16.37
CA PRO A 63 -2.62 15.01 17.48
C PRO A 63 -1.25 14.84 18.15
N PRO A 64 -0.51 15.93 18.42
CA PRO A 64 0.92 15.87 18.79
C PRO A 64 1.25 15.02 20.01
N GLU A 65 0.28 14.78 20.90
CA GLU A 65 0.47 14.13 22.20
C GLU A 65 0.08 12.64 22.21
N GLN A 66 -0.54 12.13 21.13
CA GLN A 66 -0.97 10.73 21.07
C GLN A 66 -0.15 9.93 20.06
N PRO A 67 0.10 8.65 20.31
CA PRO A 67 0.81 7.77 19.36
C PRO A 67 -0.12 7.29 18.25
N VAL A 68 -0.85 8.21 17.63
CA VAL A 68 -1.81 7.97 16.55
C VAL A 68 -1.27 8.56 15.26
N PHE A 69 -1.31 7.77 14.19
CA PHE A 69 -0.76 8.13 12.89
C PHE A 69 -1.77 7.83 11.78
N GLU A 70 -1.77 8.66 10.77
CA GLU A 70 -2.37 8.36 9.48
C GLU A 70 -1.29 7.85 8.54
N VAL A 71 -1.46 6.64 8.03
CA VAL A 71 -0.60 6.07 6.98
C VAL A 71 -1.40 6.05 5.69
N VAL A 72 -0.84 6.64 4.64
CA VAL A 72 -1.46 6.72 3.32
C VAL A 72 -0.63 5.92 2.32
N LEU A 73 -1.23 4.92 1.71
CA LEU A 73 -0.69 4.17 0.58
C LEU A 73 -1.31 4.74 -0.70
N SER A 74 -0.48 5.40 -1.50
CA SER A 74 -0.88 5.99 -2.79
C SER A 74 -0.42 5.10 -3.93
N ILE A 75 -1.33 4.80 -4.85
CA ILE A 75 -1.03 4.05 -6.07
C ILE A 75 -1.57 4.83 -7.26
N LYS A 76 -0.70 5.02 -8.25
CA LYS A 76 -1.07 5.49 -9.58
C LYS A 76 -0.79 4.38 -10.59
N THR A 77 -1.81 4.00 -11.32
CA THR A 77 -1.74 3.03 -12.41
C THR A 77 -2.07 3.74 -13.70
N GLU A 78 -1.17 3.69 -14.67
CA GLU A 78 -1.36 4.28 -15.99
C GLU A 78 -1.23 3.18 -17.06
N ALA A 79 -2.21 3.11 -17.94
CA ALA A 79 -2.22 2.23 -19.09
C ALA A 79 -2.02 3.06 -20.36
N VAL A 80 -1.04 2.70 -21.18
CA VAL A 80 -0.73 3.36 -22.46
C VAL A 80 -0.76 2.34 -23.59
N GLU A 81 -1.17 2.77 -24.78
CA GLU A 81 -1.11 1.90 -25.97
C GLU A 81 0.34 1.45 -26.20
N ALA A 82 0.51 0.17 -26.52
CA ALA A 82 1.81 -0.35 -26.87
C ALA A 82 2.36 0.38 -28.12
N PRO A 83 3.66 0.70 -28.16
CA PRO A 83 4.24 1.36 -29.32
C PRO A 83 4.11 0.49 -30.57
N GLU A 84 3.79 1.09 -31.71
CA GLU A 84 3.62 0.36 -32.98
C GLU A 84 4.89 -0.35 -33.46
N LYS A 85 6.05 0.14 -33.05
CA LYS A 85 7.38 -0.40 -33.36
C LYS A 85 8.28 -0.29 -32.14
N GLU A 86 9.19 -1.23 -32.01
CA GLU A 86 10.23 -1.21 -30.99
C GLU A 86 11.02 0.11 -31.03
N GLY A 87 11.10 0.82 -29.89
CA GLY A 87 11.77 2.12 -29.78
C GLY A 87 10.95 3.34 -30.22
N ALA A 88 9.71 3.17 -30.63
CA ALA A 88 8.79 4.30 -30.88
C ALA A 88 8.31 4.89 -29.54
N ALA A 89 7.83 6.15 -29.60
CA ALA A 89 7.20 6.80 -28.44
C ALA A 89 5.98 5.99 -27.97
N PRO A 90 5.66 6.02 -26.65
CA PRO A 90 4.42 5.43 -26.14
C PRO A 90 3.19 5.98 -26.90
N GLY A 91 2.18 5.14 -27.07
CA GLY A 91 0.91 5.53 -27.65
C GLY A 91 0.08 6.40 -26.70
N ARG A 92 -1.20 6.53 -27.01
CA ARG A 92 -2.14 7.34 -26.20
C ARG A 92 -2.34 6.68 -24.81
N THR A 93 -2.64 7.51 -23.83
CA THR A 93 -3.12 7.03 -22.54
C THR A 93 -4.50 6.40 -22.69
N VAL A 94 -4.61 5.15 -22.28
CA VAL A 94 -5.84 4.35 -22.32
C VAL A 94 -6.70 4.67 -21.11
N PHE A 95 -6.12 4.57 -19.90
CA PHE A 95 -6.73 5.02 -18.66
C PHE A 95 -5.67 5.40 -17.63
N VAL A 96 -6.10 6.17 -16.64
CA VAL A 96 -5.35 6.46 -15.42
C VAL A 96 -6.23 6.14 -14.23
N ALA A 97 -5.72 5.37 -13.27
CA ALA A 97 -6.35 5.12 -11.99
C ALA A 97 -5.44 5.61 -10.88
N GLU A 98 -5.93 6.47 -10.01
CA GLU A 98 -5.20 6.97 -8.85
C GLU A 98 -6.00 6.66 -7.58
N LEU A 99 -5.35 6.11 -6.58
CA LEU A 99 -5.94 5.76 -5.30
C LEU A 99 -5.02 6.20 -4.17
N ALA A 100 -5.53 6.97 -3.23
CA ALA A 100 -4.95 7.18 -1.92
C ALA A 100 -5.81 6.44 -0.88
N TYR A 101 -5.29 5.37 -0.32
CA TYR A 101 -5.94 4.58 0.71
C TYR A 101 -5.25 4.80 2.05
N ALA A 102 -6.02 5.16 3.06
CA ALA A 102 -5.49 5.55 4.35
C ALA A 102 -5.89 4.58 5.47
N ALA A 103 -5.01 4.44 6.45
CA ALA A 103 -5.29 3.81 7.73
C ALA A 103 -4.90 4.75 8.87
N VAL A 104 -5.79 4.91 9.84
CA VAL A 104 -5.46 5.53 11.12
C VAL A 104 -5.06 4.43 12.08
N VAL A 105 -3.87 4.54 12.62
CA VAL A 105 -3.29 3.51 13.48
C VAL A 105 -2.82 4.10 14.81
N THR A 106 -2.93 3.30 15.86
CA THR A 106 -2.34 3.60 17.16
C THR A 106 -1.15 2.68 17.38
N LEU A 107 0.00 3.27 17.70
CA LEU A 107 1.15 2.51 18.16
C LEU A 107 1.14 2.47 19.69
N GLY A 108 1.33 1.26 20.25
CA GLY A 108 1.59 1.09 21.67
C GLY A 108 3.02 1.51 22.04
N ASN A 109 3.59 0.85 23.03
CA ASN A 109 4.97 1.11 23.46
C ASN A 109 5.97 0.49 22.45
N ALA A 110 6.02 1.05 21.23
CA ALA A 110 7.02 0.68 20.25
C ALA A 110 8.33 1.44 20.53
N PRO A 111 9.48 0.76 20.45
CA PRO A 111 10.78 1.44 20.44
C PRO A 111 10.86 2.46 19.29
N ASP A 112 11.51 3.59 19.53
CA ASP A 112 11.56 4.71 18.55
C ASP A 112 12.14 4.28 17.19
N ASP A 113 13.10 3.39 17.18
CA ASP A 113 13.73 2.84 15.97
C ASP A 113 12.79 1.91 15.16
N LEU A 114 11.73 1.40 15.78
CA LEU A 114 10.72 0.56 15.12
C LEU A 114 9.48 1.34 14.64
N VAL A 115 9.28 2.57 15.07
CA VAL A 115 8.11 3.37 14.69
C VAL A 115 8.04 3.56 13.17
N GLU A 116 9.11 4.04 12.56
CA GLU A 116 9.15 4.28 11.11
C GLU A 116 8.94 3.00 10.29
N PRO A 117 9.66 1.88 10.51
CA PRO A 117 9.41 0.65 9.77
C PRO A 117 8.01 0.05 10.01
N ILE A 118 7.43 0.18 11.20
CA ILE A 118 6.05 -0.25 11.41
C ILE A 118 5.11 0.57 10.52
N LEU A 119 5.23 1.90 10.51
CA LEU A 119 4.35 2.78 9.76
C LEU A 119 4.54 2.67 8.24
N LEU A 120 5.76 2.53 7.75
CA LEU A 120 6.07 2.59 6.32
C LEU A 120 6.23 1.20 5.65
N VAL A 121 6.27 0.13 6.43
CA VAL A 121 6.38 -1.25 5.92
C VAL A 121 5.20 -2.11 6.38
N GLU A 122 4.98 -2.25 7.70
CA GLU A 122 3.99 -3.20 8.20
C GLU A 122 2.56 -2.71 7.95
N VAL A 123 2.25 -1.43 8.21
CA VAL A 123 0.90 -0.88 7.94
C VAL A 123 0.55 -0.98 6.46
N PRO A 124 1.39 -0.52 5.50
CA PRO A 124 1.10 -0.69 4.07
C PRO A 124 0.90 -2.15 3.68
N ARG A 125 1.68 -3.09 4.24
CA ARG A 125 1.53 -4.52 3.99
C ARG A 125 0.15 -5.03 4.42
N LEU A 126 -0.38 -4.55 5.55
CA LEU A 126 -1.70 -4.94 6.05
C LEU A 126 -2.85 -4.35 5.23
N ILE A 127 -2.71 -3.14 4.69
CA ILE A 127 -3.77 -2.48 3.92
C ILE A 127 -3.69 -2.77 2.41
N PHE A 128 -2.57 -3.26 1.91
CA PHE A 128 -2.36 -3.53 0.48
C PHE A 128 -3.40 -4.47 -0.15
N PRO A 129 -3.90 -5.52 0.49
CA PRO A 129 -4.95 -6.36 -0.08
C PRO A 129 -6.22 -5.57 -0.45
N TYR A 130 -6.60 -4.58 0.33
CA TYR A 130 -7.75 -3.71 0.04
C TYR A 130 -7.47 -2.81 -1.16
N VAL A 131 -6.29 -2.19 -1.20
CA VAL A 131 -5.83 -1.35 -2.32
C VAL A 131 -5.80 -2.13 -3.62
N ARG A 132 -5.25 -3.34 -3.61
CA ARG A 132 -5.22 -4.26 -4.75
C ARG A 132 -6.62 -4.57 -5.27
N ASN A 133 -7.56 -4.81 -4.37
CA ASN A 133 -8.94 -5.10 -4.73
C ASN A 133 -9.62 -3.88 -5.36
N ILE A 134 -9.46 -2.69 -4.76
CA ILE A 134 -10.05 -1.44 -5.28
C ILE A 134 -9.54 -1.12 -6.68
N ILE A 135 -8.23 -1.22 -6.94
CA ILE A 135 -7.65 -1.00 -8.27
C ILE A 135 -8.19 -2.01 -9.29
N SER A 136 -8.31 -3.28 -8.88
CA SER A 136 -8.88 -4.32 -9.74
C SER A 136 -10.35 -4.03 -10.08
N ASP A 137 -11.12 -3.63 -9.09
CA ASP A 137 -12.55 -3.34 -9.26
C ASP A 137 -12.78 -2.08 -10.11
N VAL A 138 -12.08 -0.98 -9.83
CA VAL A 138 -12.26 0.28 -10.57
C VAL A 138 -11.86 0.15 -12.05
N THR A 139 -10.81 -0.62 -12.35
CA THR A 139 -10.41 -0.86 -13.76
C THR A 139 -11.42 -1.73 -14.48
N ARG A 140 -11.96 -2.77 -13.84
CA ARG A 140 -13.05 -3.59 -14.40
C ARG A 140 -14.31 -2.76 -14.64
N ASP A 141 -14.72 -1.96 -13.65
CA ASP A 141 -15.91 -1.14 -13.74
C ASP A 141 -15.74 0.00 -14.76
N GLY A 142 -14.49 0.41 -15.02
CA GLY A 142 -14.10 1.31 -16.10
C GLY A 142 -14.15 0.69 -17.50
N GLY A 143 -14.52 -0.60 -17.63
CA GLY A 143 -14.68 -1.29 -18.91
C GLY A 143 -13.42 -1.97 -19.45
N PHE A 144 -12.37 -2.12 -18.63
CA PHE A 144 -11.11 -2.76 -18.99
C PHE A 144 -10.91 -4.10 -18.24
N PRO A 145 -10.00 -4.96 -18.71
CA PRO A 145 -9.58 -6.10 -17.91
C PRO A 145 -9.06 -5.63 -16.53
N PRO A 146 -9.42 -6.34 -15.44
CA PRO A 146 -9.00 -5.93 -14.11
C PRO A 146 -7.47 -5.93 -13.96
N VAL A 147 -6.93 -4.84 -13.45
CA VAL A 147 -5.50 -4.75 -13.11
C VAL A 147 -5.26 -5.41 -11.76
N VAL A 148 -4.49 -6.48 -11.78
CA VAL A 148 -4.12 -7.22 -10.56
C VAL A 148 -2.69 -6.86 -10.18
N LEU A 149 -2.54 -6.00 -9.16
CA LEU A 149 -1.24 -5.60 -8.65
C LEU A 149 -0.47 -6.80 -8.09
N GLN A 150 0.81 -6.90 -8.43
CA GLN A 150 1.69 -7.91 -7.84
C GLN A 150 2.03 -7.55 -6.39
N PRO A 151 2.43 -8.52 -5.56
CA PRO A 151 2.91 -8.25 -4.21
C PRO A 151 4.05 -7.21 -4.23
N ILE A 152 4.02 -6.28 -3.27
CA ILE A 152 4.98 -5.19 -3.16
C ILE A 152 5.97 -5.50 -2.03
N ASP A 153 7.25 -5.30 -2.31
CA ASP A 153 8.29 -5.30 -1.29
C ASP A 153 8.39 -3.90 -0.65
N PHE A 154 7.59 -3.70 0.39
CA PHE A 154 7.58 -2.43 1.14
C PHE A 154 8.90 -2.15 1.88
N VAL A 155 9.69 -3.18 2.21
CA VAL A 155 11.01 -2.98 2.82
C VAL A 155 11.94 -2.32 1.82
N SER A 156 12.05 -2.87 0.61
CA SER A 156 12.86 -2.29 -0.45
C SER A 156 12.39 -0.88 -0.84
N LEU A 157 11.08 -0.66 -0.89
CA LEU A 157 10.50 0.67 -1.17
C LEU A 157 10.90 1.70 -0.10
N TRP A 158 10.79 1.34 1.17
CA TRP A 158 11.20 2.18 2.30
C TRP A 158 12.70 2.48 2.29
N GLN A 159 13.53 1.47 2.06
CA GLN A 159 14.99 1.64 1.99
C GLN A 159 15.41 2.54 0.83
N ALA A 160 14.82 2.39 -0.35
CA ALA A 160 15.07 3.25 -1.51
C ALA A 160 14.67 4.71 -1.22
N LYS A 161 13.55 4.93 -0.55
CA LYS A 161 13.10 6.27 -0.16
C LYS A 161 14.08 6.93 0.81
N ARG A 162 14.58 6.20 1.80
CA ARG A 162 15.60 6.70 2.75
C ARG A 162 16.93 7.04 2.08
N ALA A 163 17.36 6.26 1.10
CA ALA A 163 18.59 6.51 0.36
C ALA A 163 18.50 7.79 -0.50
N ASN A 164 17.33 8.10 -1.04
CA ASN A 164 17.10 9.30 -1.86
C ASN A 164 16.90 10.58 -1.02
N PHE A 165 16.58 10.46 0.28
CA PHE A 165 16.49 11.56 1.22
C PHE A 165 17.45 11.32 2.39
N PRO A 166 18.79 11.52 2.21
CA PRO A 166 19.70 11.44 3.33
C PRO A 166 19.26 12.46 4.37
N GLN A 167 19.06 11.97 5.59
CA GLN A 167 18.77 12.83 6.74
C GLN A 167 19.88 13.86 6.81
N THR A 168 19.56 15.13 6.59
CA THR A 168 20.42 16.23 7.00
C THR A 168 20.57 16.10 8.52
N ALA A 169 21.69 15.54 8.96
CA ALA A 169 22.08 15.54 10.34
C ALA A 169 22.09 17.01 10.79
N GLY A 170 21.07 17.38 11.57
CA GLY A 170 21.04 18.67 12.22
C GLY A 170 22.20 18.76 13.18
N ASN A 171 23.26 19.46 12.78
CA ASN A 171 24.24 19.99 13.70
C ASN A 171 23.56 21.16 14.42
N ALA A 172 23.30 20.94 15.68
CA ALA A 172 23.13 22.02 16.66
C ALA A 172 24.38 22.11 17.51
#